data_4475f691a250c71885d93926570102e7
#
_entry.id   4475f691a250c71885d93926570102e7
#
_cell.length_a   1.000
_cell.length_b   1.000
_cell.length_c   1.000
_cell.angle_alpha   90.00
_cell.angle_beta   90.00
_cell.angle_gamma   90.00
#
_symmetry.space_group_name_H-M   'P 1'
#
loop_
_entity.id
_entity.type
_entity.pdbx_description
1 polymer ?
#
loop_
_entity_poly.entity_id
_entity_poly.type
_entity_poly.pdbx_seq_one_letter_code
_entity_poly.pdbx_strand_id
1 'polypeptide(L)'
;MLGKIYEDQVCSIARTLDVVGERWSLLLVRDALFAGVTRFGDFQHNLGVATNVLASRLDAFVVGGIMVRHRYSERPEQYEYLLTERGRDLGPALVALTVWGDRWASPDGPPILYEHSACGEPVRQDIACAHCGIVDASELAVRAGPGMPAEYLANRRPRRAQRGIETREGWCTGSR
;
A
#
# COMPACT_ATOMS: atom_id res chain seq x y z
N MET A 1 0.40 -8.37 -18.33
CA MET A 1 1.84 -8.14 -18.50
C MET A 1 2.12 -6.70 -18.08
N LEU A 2 2.40 -6.49 -16.80
CA LEU A 2 2.84 -5.21 -16.21
C LEU A 2 4.34 -5.36 -15.96
N GLY A 3 5.14 -5.15 -16.98
CA GLY A 3 6.57 -5.43 -16.94
C GLY A 3 7.41 -4.26 -17.44
N LYS A 4 7.10 -3.04 -17.00
CA LYS A 4 8.04 -1.92 -17.14
C LYS A 4 8.22 -1.32 -15.75
N ILE A 5 9.43 -1.44 -15.26
CA ILE A 5 9.99 -0.69 -14.15
C ILE A 5 9.79 0.80 -14.47
N TYR A 6 9.44 1.60 -13.49
CA TYR A 6 9.28 3.06 -13.65
C TYR A 6 10.64 3.77 -13.71
N GLU A 7 11.55 3.30 -14.59
CA GLU A 7 12.95 3.75 -14.66
C GLU A 7 13.10 5.26 -14.83
N ASP A 8 12.20 5.87 -15.62
CA ASP A 8 12.21 7.30 -15.90
C ASP A 8 11.48 8.16 -14.85
N GLN A 9 10.92 7.52 -13.79
CA GLN A 9 10.18 8.24 -12.77
C GLN A 9 11.03 8.49 -11.52
N VAL A 10 11.43 9.74 -11.32
CA VAL A 10 12.08 10.16 -10.06
C VAL A 10 11.00 10.44 -9.01
N CYS A 11 10.39 9.38 -8.50
CA CYS A 11 9.26 9.45 -7.57
C CYS A 11 9.30 8.26 -6.60
N SER A 12 9.20 8.55 -5.30
CA SER A 12 9.15 7.48 -4.27
C SER A 12 7.94 6.56 -4.45
N ILE A 13 6.79 7.09 -4.91
CA ILE A 13 5.61 6.28 -5.20
C ILE A 13 5.90 5.30 -6.34
N ALA A 14 6.52 5.75 -7.44
CA ALA A 14 6.88 4.88 -8.55
C ALA A 14 7.80 3.73 -8.09
N ARG A 15 8.84 4.05 -7.32
CA ARG A 15 9.75 3.03 -6.74
C ARG A 15 9.04 2.07 -5.78
N THR A 16 8.04 2.54 -5.05
CA THR A 16 7.22 1.68 -4.18
C THR A 16 6.36 0.76 -5.04
N LEU A 17 5.76 1.27 -6.12
CA LEU A 17 4.96 0.45 -7.04
C LEU A 17 5.79 -0.61 -7.79
N ASP A 18 7.08 -0.38 -8.03
CA ASP A 18 7.98 -1.42 -8.56
C ASP A 18 8.09 -2.63 -7.60
N VAL A 19 7.93 -2.40 -6.31
CA VAL A 19 8.01 -3.45 -5.28
C VAL A 19 6.65 -4.08 -4.97
N VAL A 20 5.61 -3.26 -4.79
CA VAL A 20 4.29 -3.70 -4.30
C VAL A 20 3.13 -3.40 -5.25
N GLY A 21 3.39 -2.87 -6.45
CA GLY A 21 2.35 -2.46 -7.39
C GLY A 21 1.64 -3.58 -8.13
N GLU A 22 2.13 -4.81 -8.03
CA GLU A 22 1.49 -5.96 -8.62
C GLU A 22 0.21 -6.33 -7.84
N ARG A 23 -0.80 -6.78 -8.57
CA ARG A 23 -2.19 -6.93 -8.11
C ARG A 23 -2.37 -7.56 -6.73
N TRP A 24 -1.61 -8.59 -6.37
CA TRP A 24 -1.77 -9.34 -5.12
C TRP A 24 -0.84 -8.88 -4.00
N SER A 25 0.12 -8.03 -4.31
CA SER A 25 1.22 -7.67 -3.41
C SER A 25 0.73 -7.05 -2.09
N LEU A 26 -0.09 -6.01 -2.17
CA LEU A 26 -0.60 -5.34 -0.97
C LEU A 26 -1.56 -6.23 -0.17
N LEU A 27 -2.31 -7.12 -0.82
CA LEU A 27 -3.17 -8.08 -0.12
C LEU A 27 -2.37 -9.13 0.65
N LEU A 28 -1.23 -9.58 0.11
CA LEU A 28 -0.31 -10.48 0.81
C LEU A 28 0.29 -9.80 2.05
N VAL A 29 0.71 -8.54 1.93
CA VAL A 29 1.23 -7.78 3.08
C VAL A 29 0.14 -7.55 4.12
N ARG A 30 -1.10 -7.23 3.69
CA ARG A 30 -2.27 -7.11 4.57
C ARG A 30 -2.49 -8.37 5.40
N ASP A 31 -2.56 -9.53 4.75
CA ASP A 31 -2.82 -10.79 5.43
C ASP A 31 -1.69 -11.17 6.39
N ALA A 32 -0.44 -10.94 5.99
CA ALA A 32 0.69 -11.18 6.87
C ALA A 32 0.72 -10.24 8.07
N LEU A 33 0.40 -8.94 7.87
CA LEU A 33 0.51 -7.91 8.90
C LEU A 33 -0.65 -7.94 9.90
N PHE A 34 -1.88 -8.03 9.40
CA PHE A 34 -3.08 -7.87 10.22
C PHE A 34 -3.77 -9.20 10.58
N ALA A 35 -3.63 -10.23 9.73
CA ALA A 35 -4.18 -11.54 10.00
C ALA A 35 -3.14 -12.58 10.46
N GLY A 36 -1.86 -12.22 10.53
CA GLY A 36 -0.78 -13.08 10.99
C GLY A 36 -0.52 -14.29 10.07
N VAL A 37 -0.91 -14.20 8.81
CA VAL A 37 -0.71 -15.28 7.83
C VAL A 37 0.78 -15.38 7.48
N THR A 38 1.34 -16.60 7.59
CA THR A 38 2.76 -16.84 7.31
C THR A 38 3.01 -17.98 6.31
N ARG A 39 2.03 -18.88 6.11
CA ARG A 39 2.22 -20.08 5.29
C ARG A 39 1.64 -19.92 3.89
N PHE A 40 2.32 -20.54 2.93
CA PHE A 40 1.91 -20.51 1.52
C PHE A 40 0.45 -20.94 1.32
N GLY A 41 0.05 -22.08 1.93
CA GLY A 41 -1.30 -22.60 1.80
C GLY A 41 -2.38 -21.70 2.37
N ASP A 42 -2.07 -20.99 3.47
CA ASP A 42 -3.02 -20.06 4.10
C ASP A 42 -3.20 -18.79 3.25
N PHE A 43 -2.11 -18.24 2.69
CA PHE A 43 -2.20 -17.15 1.70
C PHE A 43 -3.03 -17.57 0.49
N GLN A 44 -2.79 -18.77 -0.03
CA GLN A 44 -3.52 -19.26 -1.20
C GLN A 44 -5.01 -19.42 -0.90
N HIS A 45 -5.34 -19.97 0.25
CA HIS A 45 -6.73 -20.16 0.70
C HIS A 45 -7.46 -18.83 0.86
N ASN A 46 -6.85 -17.89 1.58
CA ASN A 46 -7.48 -16.60 1.89
C ASN A 46 -7.69 -15.72 0.65
N LEU A 47 -6.73 -15.74 -0.27
CA LEU A 47 -6.74 -14.84 -1.43
C LEU A 47 -7.33 -15.48 -2.69
N GLY A 48 -7.48 -16.80 -2.73
CA GLY A 48 -7.94 -17.51 -3.94
C GLY A 48 -7.00 -17.31 -5.15
N VAL A 49 -5.72 -17.01 -4.90
CA VAL A 49 -4.75 -16.72 -5.95
C VAL A 49 -4.15 -18.00 -6.54
N ALA A 50 -3.86 -18.02 -7.84
CA ALA A 50 -3.21 -19.15 -8.48
C ALA A 50 -1.81 -19.42 -7.91
N THR A 51 -1.45 -20.70 -7.72
CA THR A 51 -0.21 -21.16 -7.09
C THR A 51 1.05 -20.51 -7.68
N ASN A 52 1.14 -20.44 -9.00
CA ASN A 52 2.29 -19.85 -9.70
C ASN A 52 2.41 -18.34 -9.50
N VAL A 53 1.27 -17.65 -9.40
CA VAL A 53 1.23 -16.21 -9.13
C VAL A 53 1.66 -15.96 -7.69
N LEU A 54 1.15 -16.72 -6.72
CA LEU A 54 1.53 -16.61 -5.31
C LEU A 54 3.03 -16.88 -5.13
N ALA A 55 3.55 -17.97 -5.69
CA ALA A 55 4.97 -18.31 -5.61
C ALA A 55 5.84 -17.16 -6.13
N SER A 56 5.52 -16.65 -7.34
CA SER A 56 6.25 -15.53 -7.93
C SER A 56 6.21 -14.26 -7.07
N ARG A 57 5.07 -13.97 -6.40
CA ARG A 57 4.96 -12.78 -5.52
C ARG A 57 5.76 -12.95 -4.23
N LEU A 58 5.67 -14.11 -3.59
CA LEU A 58 6.43 -14.39 -2.36
C LEU A 58 7.94 -14.41 -2.62
N ASP A 59 8.38 -14.98 -3.75
CA ASP A 59 9.79 -14.94 -4.16
C ASP A 59 10.26 -13.50 -4.41
N ALA A 60 9.46 -12.68 -5.10
CA ALA A 60 9.76 -11.27 -5.30
C ALA A 60 9.84 -10.50 -3.98
N PHE A 61 9.00 -10.83 -3.00
CA PHE A 61 9.04 -10.22 -1.67
C PHE A 61 10.28 -10.62 -0.86
N VAL A 62 10.73 -11.86 -1.01
CA VAL A 62 11.98 -12.32 -0.38
C VAL A 62 13.18 -11.61 -1.01
N VAL A 63 13.26 -11.55 -2.34
CA VAL A 63 14.31 -10.83 -3.07
C VAL A 63 14.28 -9.33 -2.75
N GLY A 64 13.08 -8.73 -2.69
CA GLY A 64 12.87 -7.31 -2.38
C GLY A 64 13.04 -6.96 -0.89
N GLY A 65 13.30 -7.94 -0.01
CA GLY A 65 13.47 -7.73 1.43
C GLY A 65 12.20 -7.28 2.16
N ILE A 66 11.02 -7.55 1.61
CA ILE A 66 9.71 -7.33 2.25
C ILE A 66 9.40 -8.46 3.22
N MET A 67 9.75 -9.69 2.82
CA MET A 67 9.60 -10.89 3.64
C MET A 67 10.92 -11.65 3.71
N VAL A 68 11.06 -12.48 4.74
CA VAL A 68 12.08 -13.54 4.82
C VAL A 68 11.39 -14.88 4.78
N ARG A 69 12.03 -15.85 4.11
CA ARG A 69 11.58 -17.23 4.09
C ARG A 69 12.27 -17.98 5.22
N HIS A 70 11.52 -18.49 6.17
CA HIS A 70 11.99 -19.25 7.32
C HIS A 70 11.51 -20.70 7.21
N ARG A 71 12.45 -21.65 7.37
CA ARG A 71 12.12 -23.08 7.39
C ARG A 71 11.66 -23.48 8.76
N TYR A 72 10.43 -23.96 8.90
CA TYR A 72 9.86 -24.40 10.17
C TYR A 72 9.75 -25.92 10.30
N SER A 73 9.90 -26.70 9.21
CA SER A 73 9.92 -28.16 9.21
C SER A 73 10.99 -28.69 8.25
N GLU A 74 11.65 -29.78 8.65
CA GLU A 74 12.66 -30.44 7.84
C GLU A 74 12.11 -31.64 7.04
N ARG A 75 11.07 -32.31 7.57
CA ARG A 75 10.52 -33.54 6.96
C ARG A 75 9.00 -33.58 7.12
N PRO A 76 8.22 -33.25 6.07
CA PRO A 76 8.66 -32.64 4.81
C PRO A 76 9.20 -31.24 5.04
N GLU A 77 10.03 -30.77 4.11
CA GLU A 77 10.59 -29.41 4.14
C GLU A 77 9.46 -28.40 3.92
N GLN A 78 9.25 -27.52 4.90
CA GLN A 78 8.17 -26.53 4.87
C GLN A 78 8.70 -25.15 5.30
N TYR A 79 8.16 -24.12 4.66
CA TYR A 79 8.56 -22.75 4.86
C TYR A 79 7.39 -21.84 5.25
N GLU A 80 7.72 -20.82 6.02
CA GLU A 80 6.86 -19.68 6.31
C GLU A 80 7.53 -18.38 5.83
N TYR A 81 6.69 -17.38 5.57
CA TYR A 81 7.09 -16.07 5.05
C TYR A 81 6.76 -15.02 6.12
N LEU A 82 7.80 -14.45 6.70
CA LEU A 82 7.68 -13.49 7.79
C LEU A 82 8.00 -12.09 7.29
N LEU A 83 7.19 -11.10 7.65
CA LEU A 83 7.47 -9.71 7.32
C LEU A 83 8.76 -9.23 7.98
N THR A 84 9.62 -8.59 7.21
CA THR A 84 10.74 -7.81 7.73
C THR A 84 10.24 -6.48 8.33
N GLU A 85 11.13 -5.69 8.94
CA GLU A 85 10.82 -4.30 9.32
C GLU A 85 10.31 -3.51 8.11
N ARG A 86 11.02 -3.60 6.97
CA ARG A 86 10.61 -2.96 5.70
C ARG A 86 9.22 -3.37 5.24
N GLY A 87 8.83 -4.63 5.44
CA GLY A 87 7.49 -5.12 5.12
C GLY A 87 6.43 -4.55 6.08
N ARG A 88 6.73 -4.48 7.37
CA ARG A 88 5.84 -3.90 8.39
C ARG A 88 5.62 -2.40 8.21
N ASP A 89 6.61 -1.67 7.71
CA ASP A 89 6.53 -0.24 7.43
C ASP A 89 5.51 0.12 6.32
N LEU A 90 4.98 -0.87 5.60
CA LEU A 90 3.83 -0.68 4.70
C LEU A 90 2.48 -0.54 5.43
N GLY A 91 2.41 -0.84 6.72
CA GLY A 91 1.18 -0.80 7.51
C GLY A 91 0.41 0.51 7.40
N PRO A 92 1.01 1.68 7.66
CA PRO A 92 0.34 2.97 7.54
C PRO A 92 -0.23 3.23 6.13
N ALA A 93 0.47 2.81 5.08
CA ALA A 93 -0.01 2.95 3.71
C ALA A 93 -1.23 2.04 3.44
N LEU A 94 -1.24 0.83 3.98
CA LEU A 94 -2.39 -0.07 3.89
C LEU A 94 -3.62 0.50 4.60
N VAL A 95 -3.45 1.06 5.80
CA VAL A 95 -4.54 1.72 6.53
C VAL A 95 -5.09 2.90 5.72
N ALA A 96 -4.21 3.74 5.13
CA ALA A 96 -4.62 4.85 4.29
C ALA A 96 -5.43 4.39 3.05
N LEU A 97 -4.99 3.31 2.40
CA LEU A 97 -5.71 2.72 1.27
C LEU A 97 -7.07 2.15 1.69
N THR A 98 -7.16 1.55 2.88
CA THR A 98 -8.43 1.05 3.41
C THR A 98 -9.40 2.20 3.67
N VAL A 99 -8.97 3.26 4.34
CA VAL A 99 -9.82 4.45 4.59
C VAL A 99 -10.34 5.05 3.29
N TRP A 100 -9.51 5.12 2.25
CA TRP A 100 -9.96 5.57 0.93
C TRP A 100 -10.96 4.58 0.30
N GLY A 101 -10.69 3.27 0.37
CA GLY A 101 -11.54 2.21 -0.16
C GLY A 101 -12.91 2.16 0.52
N ASP A 102 -12.95 2.30 1.84
CA ASP A 102 -14.19 2.33 2.63
C ASP A 102 -15.08 3.49 2.23
N ARG A 103 -14.47 4.66 1.98
CA ARG A 103 -15.21 5.86 1.59
C ARG A 103 -15.79 5.80 0.17
N TRP A 104 -15.05 5.22 -0.78
CA TRP A 104 -15.34 5.39 -2.21
C TRP A 104 -15.67 4.10 -2.96
N ALA A 105 -15.31 2.94 -2.41
CA ALA A 105 -15.43 1.64 -3.08
C ALA A 105 -16.18 0.58 -2.25
N SER A 106 -16.74 0.94 -1.08
CA SER A 106 -17.47 0.04 -0.19
C SER A 106 -18.90 0.54 0.03
N PRO A 107 -19.84 0.25 -0.88
CA PRO A 107 -21.20 0.81 -0.84
C PRO A 107 -21.99 0.36 0.39
N ASP A 108 -21.68 -0.80 0.95
CA ASP A 108 -22.35 -1.38 2.13
C ASP A 108 -21.63 -1.01 3.45
N GLY A 109 -20.67 -0.10 3.39
CA GLY A 109 -19.83 0.31 4.51
C GLY A 109 -18.53 -0.48 4.64
N PRO A 110 -17.67 -0.13 5.63
CA PRO A 110 -16.38 -0.77 5.85
C PRO A 110 -16.52 -2.28 6.13
N PRO A 111 -15.89 -3.16 5.32
CA PRO A 111 -15.94 -4.60 5.59
C PRO A 111 -15.05 -5.02 6.76
N ILE A 112 -14.05 -4.19 7.13
CA ILE A 112 -13.10 -4.44 8.23
C ILE A 112 -12.86 -3.13 8.95
N LEU A 113 -12.85 -3.15 10.28
CA LEU A 113 -12.46 -2.01 11.11
C LEU A 113 -11.08 -2.25 11.72
N TYR A 114 -10.23 -1.22 11.69
CA TYR A 114 -8.96 -1.24 12.41
C TYR A 114 -9.12 -0.56 13.76
N GLU A 115 -8.84 -1.30 14.82
CA GLU A 115 -8.92 -0.84 16.20
C GLU A 115 -7.56 -0.92 16.88
N HIS A 116 -7.28 -0.01 17.79
CA HIS A 116 -6.09 -0.05 18.60
C HIS A 116 -6.21 -1.17 19.63
N SER A 117 -5.36 -2.20 19.53
CA SER A 117 -5.45 -3.44 20.31
C SER A 117 -5.47 -3.26 21.84
N ALA A 118 -4.93 -2.15 22.34
CA ALA A 118 -4.87 -1.90 23.79
C ALA A 118 -6.15 -1.23 24.35
N CYS A 119 -6.92 -0.49 23.54
CA CYS A 119 -8.10 0.23 24.03
C CYS A 119 -9.39 -0.07 23.25
N GLY A 120 -9.32 -0.77 22.10
CA GLY A 120 -10.47 -1.08 21.26
C GLY A 120 -11.03 0.09 20.46
N GLU A 121 -10.39 1.27 20.52
CA GLU A 121 -10.86 2.44 19.77
C GLU A 121 -10.46 2.37 18.29
N PRO A 122 -11.31 2.89 17.38
CA PRO A 122 -11.02 2.92 15.96
C PRO A 122 -9.76 3.70 15.63
N VAL A 123 -8.93 3.15 14.76
CA VAL A 123 -7.73 3.81 14.24
C VAL A 123 -8.11 4.81 13.16
N ARG A 124 -7.57 6.04 13.26
CA ARG A 124 -7.69 7.09 12.24
C ARG A 124 -6.39 7.25 11.48
N GLN A 125 -6.51 7.58 10.20
CA GLN A 125 -5.36 7.91 9.37
C GLN A 125 -5.37 9.41 9.10
N ASP A 126 -4.46 10.14 9.72
CA ASP A 126 -4.33 11.59 9.60
C ASP A 126 -2.94 11.96 9.07
N ILE A 127 -2.85 13.08 8.34
CA ILE A 127 -1.59 13.70 7.95
C ILE A 127 -1.24 14.71 9.02
N ALA A 128 -0.06 14.59 9.64
CA ALA A 128 0.38 15.48 10.70
C ALA A 128 1.60 16.31 10.30
N CYS A 129 1.50 17.62 10.46
CA CYS A 129 2.64 18.51 10.45
C CYS A 129 3.28 18.54 11.85
N ALA A 130 4.60 18.44 11.94
CA ALA A 130 5.31 18.44 13.22
C ALA A 130 5.11 19.74 14.04
N HIS A 131 4.70 20.84 13.40
CA HIS A 131 4.46 22.13 14.05
C HIS A 131 2.96 22.43 14.25
N CYS A 132 2.12 22.16 13.23
CA CYS A 132 0.72 22.58 13.24
C CYS A 132 -0.26 21.46 13.71
N GLY A 133 0.20 20.22 13.89
CA GLY A 133 -0.68 19.08 14.15
C GLY A 133 -1.33 18.53 12.87
N ILE A 134 -2.58 18.07 12.96
CA ILE A 134 -3.31 17.48 11.82
C ILE A 134 -3.59 18.55 10.76
N VAL A 135 -3.32 18.20 9.50
CA VAL A 135 -3.51 19.08 8.33
C VAL A 135 -4.24 18.34 7.21
N ASP A 136 -4.91 19.07 6.33
CA ASP A 136 -5.54 18.50 5.13
C ASP A 136 -4.50 18.28 4.01
N ALA A 137 -4.71 17.24 3.18
CA ALA A 137 -3.82 16.93 2.07
C ALA A 137 -3.74 18.06 1.03
N SER A 138 -4.79 18.88 0.89
CA SER A 138 -4.83 20.04 0.00
C SER A 138 -3.90 21.18 0.45
N GLU A 139 -3.53 21.21 1.73
CA GLU A 139 -2.61 22.20 2.29
C GLU A 139 -1.13 21.84 2.09
N LEU A 140 -0.85 20.65 1.54
CA LEU A 140 0.53 20.19 1.34
C LEU A 140 1.19 20.88 0.15
N ALA A 141 2.31 21.55 0.38
CA ALA A 141 3.20 22.05 -0.64
C ALA A 141 4.29 21.01 -0.97
N VAL A 142 4.51 20.76 -2.26
CA VAL A 142 5.55 19.84 -2.73
C VAL A 142 6.74 20.62 -3.26
N ARG A 143 7.93 20.34 -2.72
CA ARG A 143 9.22 20.89 -3.19
C ARG A 143 10.19 19.76 -3.52
N ALA A 144 11.22 20.10 -4.32
CA ALA A 144 12.30 19.17 -4.61
C ALA A 144 13.03 18.78 -3.31
N GLY A 145 13.25 17.49 -3.11
CA GLY A 145 14.07 16.95 -2.04
C GLY A 145 15.53 16.73 -2.49
N PRO A 146 16.42 16.34 -1.57
CA PRO A 146 17.85 16.15 -1.87
C PRO A 146 18.13 15.03 -2.90
N GLY A 147 17.22 14.09 -3.07
CA GLY A 147 17.33 13.00 -4.06
C GLY A 147 16.80 13.36 -5.45
N MET A 148 16.43 14.61 -5.72
CA MET A 148 15.92 15.05 -7.01
C MET A 148 17.08 15.44 -7.94
N PRO A 149 17.28 14.75 -9.10
CA PRO A 149 18.31 15.13 -10.06
C PRO A 149 18.04 16.50 -10.69
N ALA A 150 19.10 17.30 -10.89
CA ALA A 150 18.98 18.63 -11.45
C ALA A 150 18.41 18.63 -12.88
N GLU A 151 18.81 17.66 -13.71
CA GLU A 151 18.30 17.45 -15.07
C GLU A 151 16.81 17.14 -15.11
N TYR A 152 16.28 16.43 -14.10
CA TYR A 152 14.86 16.13 -14.01
C TYR A 152 14.02 17.39 -13.76
N LEU A 153 14.53 18.31 -12.94
CA LEU A 153 13.89 19.60 -12.68
C LEU A 153 13.88 20.49 -13.94
N ALA A 154 14.97 20.50 -14.70
CA ALA A 154 15.09 21.31 -15.92
C ALA A 154 14.09 20.88 -17.01
N ASN A 155 13.78 19.57 -17.09
CA ASN A 155 12.90 19.01 -18.12
C ASN A 155 11.41 18.96 -17.69
N ARG A 156 11.08 19.31 -16.45
CA ARG A 156 9.70 19.25 -15.96
C ARG A 156 8.90 20.45 -16.44
N ARG A 157 7.77 20.19 -17.11
CA ARG A 157 6.82 21.26 -17.45
C ARG A 157 6.34 21.97 -16.18
N PRO A 158 6.28 23.31 -16.17
CA PRO A 158 5.80 24.06 -15.02
C PRO A 158 4.38 23.62 -14.65
N ARG A 159 4.09 23.54 -13.35
CA ARG A 159 2.72 23.29 -12.84
C ARG A 159 1.79 24.37 -13.41
N ARG A 160 0.79 23.95 -14.15
CA ARG A 160 -0.37 24.83 -14.35
C ARG A 160 -1.04 25.01 -12.99
N ALA A 161 -1.35 26.27 -12.64
CA ALA A 161 -2.18 26.54 -11.47
C ALA A 161 -3.44 25.65 -11.56
N GLN A 162 -3.71 24.86 -10.53
CA GLN A 162 -4.94 24.10 -10.46
C GLN A 162 -6.09 25.14 -10.48
N ARG A 163 -6.81 25.20 -11.58
CA ARG A 163 -8.15 25.82 -11.55
C ARG A 163 -8.94 24.96 -10.59
N GLY A 164 -9.58 25.62 -9.60
CA GLY A 164 -10.41 24.94 -8.64
C GLY A 164 -11.36 23.99 -9.38
N ILE A 165 -11.23 22.71 -9.09
CA ILE A 165 -12.24 21.73 -9.50
C ILE A 165 -13.40 22.02 -8.55
N GLU A 166 -14.40 22.76 -9.07
CA GLU A 166 -15.70 22.79 -8.42
C GLU A 166 -16.12 21.34 -8.23
N THR A 167 -16.16 20.90 -6.98
CA THR A 167 -16.75 19.61 -6.61
C THR A 167 -18.22 19.68 -7.03
N ARG A 168 -18.54 19.09 -8.19
CA ARG A 168 -19.93 18.79 -8.50
C ARG A 168 -20.42 17.83 -7.42
N GLU A 169 -21.08 18.36 -6.44
CA GLU A 169 -22.03 17.64 -5.59
C GLU A 169 -23.09 17.04 -6.53
N GLY A 170 -23.03 15.73 -6.74
CA GLY A 170 -24.01 15.09 -7.63
C GLY A 170 -23.65 13.72 -8.14
N TRP A 171 -23.05 12.86 -7.32
CA TRP A 171 -22.92 11.44 -7.62
C TRP A 171 -23.30 10.62 -6.38
N CYS A 172 -24.57 10.52 -6.13
CA CYS A 172 -25.25 9.44 -5.39
C CYS A 172 -26.70 9.88 -5.03
N THR A 173 -27.53 10.02 -6.04
CA THR A 173 -28.98 9.82 -5.86
C THR A 173 -29.45 8.96 -7.02
N GLY A 174 -29.37 7.67 -6.85
CA GLY A 174 -29.91 6.62 -7.71
C GLY A 174 -30.71 5.69 -6.84
N SER A 175 -31.95 6.14 -6.51
CA SER A 175 -33.03 5.28 -6.04
C SER A 175 -33.33 4.21 -7.10
N ARG A 176 -33.22 2.93 -6.75
CA ARG A 176 -34.25 1.87 -6.90
C ARG A 176 -33.66 0.52 -6.63
#